data_9b578d4a3bcba3bdce3aada6d54eb633
#
_entry.id   9b578d4a3bcba3bdce3aada6d54eb633
#
_cell.length_a   1.000
_cell.length_b   1.000
_cell.length_c   1.000
_cell.angle_alpha   90.00
_cell.angle_beta   90.00
_cell.angle_gamma   90.00
#
_symmetry.space_group_name_H-M   'P 1'
#
loop_
_entity.id
_entity.type
_entity.pdbx_description
1 polymer ?
#
loop_
_entity_poly.entity_id
_entity_poly.type
_entity_poly.pdbx_seq_one_letter_code
_entity_poly.pdbx_strand_id
1 'polypeptide(L)'
;MVAYFSLTTSQFSFNKLDLNRFFALLFSVLVLVGVASAQNANEKETIVISGANEGPVVGLGKSVRITGSAQEAVSLGGDVIVEGVVDGDVAAVGGSVIQKAGARIGGDVMVIGGSYRSEDPHPNRNPSAMTMMYAGYEQELRNMMNNPTGIFSPRWTSTYLGTRLIVILFWFLVSLGFTAAMPNTISRGVARLQLTSFRVAVIGFIGLVVLFGAVPLCLWIMPQAVQALVGLLALLLLLVAGVFGRVILYAATGRWLQRKYLALGKNSEAVALLLGTSFWVLLTSLPYVWPVVAAFVLIISFGLALTARYRVGWNS
;
A
#
# COMPACT_ATOMS: atom_id res chain seq x y z
N MET A 1 -42.02 -8.69 -54.06
CA MET A 1 -40.65 -9.24 -53.93
C MET A 1 -39.92 -8.41 -52.86
N VAL A 2 -40.04 -8.81 -51.63
CA VAL A 2 -39.48 -8.07 -50.48
C VAL A 2 -38.32 -8.91 -49.92
N ALA A 3 -37.09 -8.36 -50.07
CA ALA A 3 -35.88 -9.00 -49.60
C ALA A 3 -35.72 -8.72 -48.08
N TYR A 4 -35.80 -9.78 -47.26
CA TYR A 4 -35.45 -9.75 -45.88
C TYR A 4 -33.92 -9.73 -45.73
N PHE A 5 -33.38 -8.60 -45.23
CA PHE A 5 -31.98 -8.47 -44.85
C PHE A 5 -31.85 -8.96 -43.42
N SER A 6 -31.42 -10.19 -43.21
CA SER A 6 -31.10 -10.74 -41.87
C SER A 6 -29.75 -10.24 -41.45
N LEU A 7 -29.73 -9.27 -40.54
CA LEU A 7 -28.56 -8.88 -39.79
C LEU A 7 -28.24 -9.98 -38.76
N THR A 8 -27.28 -10.82 -39.09
CA THR A 8 -26.62 -11.73 -38.14
C THR A 8 -25.83 -10.89 -37.15
N THR A 9 -26.42 -10.62 -35.99
CA THR A 9 -25.70 -10.15 -34.82
C THR A 9 -24.76 -11.24 -34.37
N SER A 10 -23.47 -11.10 -34.68
CA SER A 10 -22.43 -11.90 -34.07
C SER A 10 -22.45 -11.64 -32.56
N GLN A 11 -23.03 -12.58 -31.85
CA GLN A 11 -22.92 -12.65 -30.40
C GLN A 11 -21.44 -12.83 -30.06
N PHE A 12 -20.76 -11.73 -29.72
CA PHE A 12 -19.47 -11.80 -29.11
C PHE A 12 -19.67 -12.43 -27.73
N SER A 13 -19.46 -13.73 -27.67
CA SER A 13 -19.54 -14.52 -26.44
C SER A 13 -18.35 -14.17 -25.53
N PHE A 14 -18.50 -13.13 -24.71
CA PHE A 14 -17.58 -12.78 -23.63
C PHE A 14 -17.64 -13.75 -22.43
N ASN A 15 -18.18 -14.95 -22.63
CA ASN A 15 -18.60 -15.80 -21.51
C ASN A 15 -17.61 -16.90 -21.10
N LYS A 16 -16.35 -16.81 -21.50
CA LYS A 16 -15.28 -17.67 -20.95
C LYS A 16 -13.95 -16.92 -20.93
N LEU A 17 -13.84 -15.87 -20.13
CA LEU A 17 -12.55 -15.57 -19.56
C LEU A 17 -12.29 -16.68 -18.53
N ASP A 18 -11.71 -17.75 -19.00
CA ASP A 18 -11.29 -18.85 -18.15
C ASP A 18 -10.45 -18.28 -17.01
N LEU A 19 -10.89 -18.50 -15.78
CA LEU A 19 -10.15 -18.13 -14.56
C LEU A 19 -8.70 -18.60 -14.66
N ASN A 20 -8.43 -19.68 -15.39
CA ASN A 20 -7.11 -20.17 -15.74
C ASN A 20 -6.29 -19.20 -16.60
N ARG A 21 -6.89 -18.51 -17.57
CA ARG A 21 -6.19 -17.51 -18.40
C ARG A 21 -5.92 -16.24 -17.61
N PHE A 22 -6.83 -15.87 -16.71
CA PHE A 22 -6.64 -14.75 -15.80
C PHE A 22 -5.48 -15.02 -14.84
N PHE A 23 -5.41 -16.21 -14.22
CA PHE A 23 -4.29 -16.60 -13.37
C PHE A 23 -2.98 -16.75 -14.15
N ALA A 24 -3.01 -17.23 -15.39
CA ALA A 24 -1.83 -17.30 -16.25
C ALA A 24 -1.30 -15.92 -16.63
N LEU A 25 -2.18 -14.96 -16.94
CA LEU A 25 -1.81 -13.56 -17.20
C LEU A 25 -1.28 -12.88 -15.95
N LEU A 26 -1.93 -13.07 -14.79
CA LEU A 26 -1.45 -12.56 -13.51
C LEU A 26 -0.05 -13.11 -13.22
N PHE A 27 0.16 -14.41 -13.42
CA PHE A 27 1.45 -15.08 -13.20
C PHE A 27 2.53 -14.60 -14.18
N SER A 28 2.20 -14.36 -15.45
CA SER A 28 3.18 -13.86 -16.44
C SER A 28 3.58 -12.41 -16.17
N VAL A 29 2.66 -11.54 -15.74
CA VAL A 29 2.97 -10.17 -15.29
C VAL A 29 3.84 -10.22 -14.03
N LEU A 30 3.58 -11.17 -13.15
CA LEU A 30 4.32 -11.42 -11.91
C LEU A 30 5.79 -11.77 -12.17
N VAL A 31 6.06 -12.61 -13.13
CA VAL A 31 7.42 -13.02 -13.53
C VAL A 31 8.16 -11.85 -14.21
N LEU A 32 7.48 -11.05 -15.02
CA LEU A 32 8.07 -9.88 -15.69
C LEU A 32 8.48 -8.77 -14.73
N VAL A 33 7.69 -8.52 -13.68
CA VAL A 33 8.00 -7.50 -12.65
C VAL A 33 9.15 -7.96 -11.75
N GLY A 34 9.26 -9.27 -11.47
CA GLY A 34 10.32 -9.83 -10.62
C GLY A 34 11.73 -9.76 -11.23
N VAL A 35 11.84 -9.74 -12.56
CA VAL A 35 13.14 -9.73 -13.27
C VAL A 35 13.70 -8.30 -13.40
N ALA A 36 12.86 -7.27 -13.40
CA ALA A 36 13.30 -5.87 -13.59
C ALA A 36 13.96 -5.22 -12.36
N SER A 37 13.92 -5.85 -11.17
CA SER A 37 14.27 -5.21 -9.89
C SER A 37 15.65 -5.59 -9.33
N ALA A 38 16.47 -6.38 -10.06
CA ALA A 38 17.71 -6.92 -9.52
C ALA A 38 18.97 -6.03 -9.70
N GLN A 39 18.85 -4.82 -10.23
CA GLN A 39 19.98 -3.93 -10.45
C GLN A 39 19.75 -2.59 -9.77
N ASN A 40 20.31 -2.40 -8.61
CA ASN A 40 20.93 -1.17 -8.08
C ASN A 40 20.93 -1.19 -6.54
N ALA A 41 21.91 -1.84 -5.98
CA ALA A 41 22.33 -1.64 -4.59
C ALA A 41 23.85 -1.51 -4.61
N ASN A 42 24.35 -0.28 -4.58
CA ASN A 42 25.49 0.14 -3.76
C ASN A 42 26.03 1.47 -4.22
N GLU A 43 25.88 2.48 -3.35
CA GLU A 43 26.98 3.39 -2.96
C GLU A 43 26.41 4.40 -1.98
N LYS A 44 27.02 4.50 -0.79
CA LYS A 44 26.77 5.58 0.15
C LYS A 44 27.31 6.87 -0.47
N GLU A 45 26.58 7.43 -1.41
CA GLU A 45 26.91 8.70 -2.01
C GLU A 45 26.66 9.82 -0.99
N THR A 46 27.72 10.60 -0.69
CA THR A 46 27.59 11.78 0.18
C THR A 46 27.61 13.01 -0.72
N ILE A 47 26.61 13.87 -0.57
CA ILE A 47 26.55 15.18 -1.23
C ILE A 47 27.45 16.11 -0.42
N VAL A 48 28.53 16.62 -1.02
CA VAL A 48 29.44 17.56 -0.39
C VAL A 48 29.26 18.95 -0.97
N ILE A 49 28.94 19.92 -0.10
CA ILE A 49 28.82 21.34 -0.45
C ILE A 49 30.06 22.07 0.07
N SER A 50 30.98 22.42 -0.83
CA SER A 50 32.25 23.07 -0.48
C SER A 50 32.27 24.56 -0.74
N GLY A 51 31.25 25.12 -1.40
CA GLY A 51 31.12 26.55 -1.70
C GLY A 51 29.93 27.19 -0.98
N ALA A 52 29.66 28.47 -1.34
CA ALA A 52 28.43 29.14 -0.92
C ALA A 52 27.26 28.64 -1.76
N ASN A 53 26.25 28.06 -1.10
CA ASN A 53 25.01 27.67 -1.69
C ASN A 53 23.87 28.52 -1.10
N GLU A 54 23.26 29.36 -1.92
CA GLU A 54 22.16 30.25 -1.53
C GLU A 54 20.80 29.54 -1.44
N GLY A 55 20.74 28.25 -1.74
CA GLY A 55 19.50 27.46 -1.73
C GLY A 55 19.50 26.34 -0.70
N PRO A 56 18.34 25.68 -0.49
CA PRO A 56 18.24 24.51 0.35
C PRO A 56 18.97 23.33 -0.27
N VAL A 57 19.66 22.55 0.55
CA VAL A 57 20.36 21.31 0.17
C VAL A 57 19.52 20.13 0.60
N VAL A 58 19.09 19.27 -0.32
CA VAL A 58 18.26 18.10 -0.02
C VAL A 58 18.96 16.82 -0.49
N GLY A 59 19.25 15.92 0.44
CA GLY A 59 19.75 14.58 0.18
C GLY A 59 18.63 13.53 0.30
N LEU A 60 18.36 12.80 -0.77
CA LEU A 60 17.44 11.67 -0.78
C LEU A 60 18.22 10.36 -0.82
N GLY A 61 18.16 9.57 0.24
CA GLY A 61 18.95 8.34 0.37
C GLY A 61 20.45 8.57 0.54
N LYS A 62 20.90 9.83 0.69
CA LYS A 62 22.30 10.23 0.72
C LYS A 62 22.60 11.09 1.94
N SER A 63 23.81 10.96 2.46
CA SER A 63 24.28 11.89 3.50
C SER A 63 24.66 13.24 2.88
N VAL A 64 24.44 14.31 3.62
CA VAL A 64 24.80 15.68 3.23
C VAL A 64 25.93 16.18 4.11
N ARG A 65 27.01 16.66 3.49
CA ARG A 65 28.16 17.27 4.19
C ARG A 65 28.31 18.70 3.75
N ILE A 66 28.20 19.65 4.65
CA ILE A 66 28.35 21.08 4.39
C ILE A 66 29.73 21.52 4.92
N THR A 67 30.69 21.69 4.04
CA THR A 67 32.02 22.23 4.36
C THR A 67 32.10 23.74 4.08
N GLY A 68 31.24 24.25 3.22
CA GLY A 68 31.07 25.67 2.92
C GLY A 68 29.88 26.28 3.67
N SER A 69 29.01 26.98 2.93
CA SER A 69 27.77 27.55 3.47
C SER A 69 26.54 27.06 2.72
N ALA A 70 25.42 26.91 3.44
CA ALA A 70 24.12 26.57 2.88
C ALA A 70 23.02 27.34 3.62
N GLN A 71 21.91 27.60 2.93
CA GLN A 71 20.77 28.23 3.55
C GLN A 71 20.05 27.23 4.48
N GLU A 72 19.75 26.04 4.01
CA GLU A 72 19.10 24.94 4.75
C GLU A 72 19.71 23.61 4.33
N ALA A 73 19.67 22.61 5.21
CA ALA A 73 20.15 21.26 4.91
C ALA A 73 19.19 20.19 5.39
N VAL A 74 18.72 19.34 4.47
CA VAL A 74 17.81 18.24 4.78
C VAL A 74 18.35 16.93 4.22
N SER A 75 18.38 15.88 5.04
CA SER A 75 18.69 14.52 4.58
C SER A 75 17.56 13.56 4.95
N LEU A 76 17.10 12.80 3.94
CA LEU A 76 16.15 11.71 4.13
C LEU A 76 16.87 10.38 3.87
N GLY A 77 17.15 9.61 4.93
CA GLY A 77 17.86 8.34 4.88
C GLY A 77 19.38 8.42 5.00
N GLY A 78 19.93 9.60 5.23
CA GLY A 78 21.35 9.84 5.48
C GLY A 78 21.59 10.79 6.65
N ASP A 79 22.87 11.01 6.97
CA ASP A 79 23.28 11.94 8.02
C ASP A 79 23.48 13.35 7.43
N VAL A 80 23.29 14.40 8.24
CA VAL A 80 23.70 15.75 7.91
C VAL A 80 24.93 16.08 8.74
N ILE A 81 26.07 16.32 8.07
CA ILE A 81 27.34 16.66 8.70
C ILE A 81 27.63 18.13 8.38
N VAL A 82 27.61 18.98 9.40
CA VAL A 82 27.89 20.42 9.25
C VAL A 82 29.29 20.68 9.74
N GLU A 83 30.17 21.06 8.81
CA GLU A 83 31.56 21.47 9.07
C GLU A 83 31.73 22.98 8.87
N GLY A 84 30.84 23.59 8.06
CA GLY A 84 30.83 25.02 7.75
C GLY A 84 29.64 25.73 8.40
N VAL A 85 28.90 26.52 7.62
CA VAL A 85 27.79 27.36 8.11
C VAL A 85 26.48 26.95 7.43
N VAL A 86 25.45 26.73 8.25
CA VAL A 86 24.05 26.66 7.79
C VAL A 86 23.29 27.80 8.45
N ASP A 87 22.77 28.73 7.65
CA ASP A 87 22.10 29.92 8.17
C ASP A 87 20.69 29.65 8.71
N GLY A 88 19.99 28.69 8.14
CA GLY A 88 18.64 28.26 8.50
C GLY A 88 18.60 26.90 9.18
N ASP A 89 17.56 26.12 8.85
CA ASP A 89 17.20 24.89 9.52
C ASP A 89 17.99 23.68 8.99
N VAL A 90 18.18 22.71 9.89
CA VAL A 90 18.82 21.43 9.56
C VAL A 90 17.92 20.29 9.97
N ALA A 91 17.61 19.38 9.03
CA ALA A 91 16.76 18.22 9.32
C ALA A 91 17.39 16.91 8.84
N ALA A 92 17.26 15.85 9.65
CA ALA A 92 17.60 14.49 9.27
C ALA A 92 16.46 13.53 9.63
N VAL A 93 16.07 12.68 8.68
CA VAL A 93 15.08 11.61 8.88
C VAL A 93 15.75 10.27 8.57
N GLY A 94 15.76 9.34 9.52
CA GLY A 94 16.50 8.09 9.41
C GLY A 94 18.01 8.26 9.40
N GLY A 95 18.50 9.37 9.98
CA GLY A 95 19.91 9.68 10.16
C GLY A 95 20.13 10.67 11.29
N SER A 96 21.38 11.03 11.51
CA SER A 96 21.79 11.94 12.60
C SER A 96 22.28 13.27 12.05
N VAL A 97 22.17 14.33 12.84
CA VAL A 97 22.80 15.62 12.56
C VAL A 97 24.08 15.71 13.41
N ILE A 98 25.21 15.91 12.73
CA ILE A 98 26.53 16.01 13.35
C ILE A 98 27.06 17.39 13.08
N GLN A 99 27.14 18.22 14.11
CA GLN A 99 27.78 19.53 14.05
C GLN A 99 29.25 19.41 14.50
N LYS A 100 30.15 19.65 13.54
CA LYS A 100 31.59 19.60 13.79
C LYS A 100 32.07 20.84 14.56
N ALA A 101 33.28 20.75 15.11
CA ALA A 101 33.92 21.85 15.83
C ALA A 101 34.04 23.07 14.90
N GLY A 102 33.64 24.24 15.41
CA GLY A 102 33.63 25.49 14.69
C GLY A 102 32.49 25.71 13.68
N ALA A 103 31.66 24.69 13.44
CA ALA A 103 30.52 24.81 12.57
C ALA A 103 29.39 25.64 13.20
N ARG A 104 28.58 26.31 12.36
CA ARG A 104 27.44 27.13 12.81
C ARG A 104 26.13 26.62 12.20
N ILE A 105 25.10 26.53 13.04
CA ILE A 105 23.72 26.30 12.61
C ILE A 105 22.86 27.44 13.18
N GLY A 106 22.27 28.25 12.28
CA GLY A 106 21.49 29.44 12.65
C GLY A 106 20.05 29.15 13.01
N GLY A 107 19.43 28.12 12.42
CA GLY A 107 18.04 27.74 12.58
C GLY A 107 17.80 26.54 13.51
N ASP A 108 16.61 25.96 13.39
CA ASP A 108 16.18 24.80 14.16
C ASP A 108 16.85 23.50 13.69
N VAL A 109 16.97 22.55 14.59
CA VAL A 109 17.47 21.20 14.26
C VAL A 109 16.38 20.18 14.53
N MET A 110 15.98 19.46 13.47
CA MET A 110 15.00 18.37 13.55
C MET A 110 15.67 17.05 13.24
N VAL A 111 15.59 16.08 14.14
CA VAL A 111 16.11 14.74 13.92
C VAL A 111 15.04 13.71 14.23
N ILE A 112 14.73 12.87 13.25
CA ILE A 112 13.78 11.77 13.39
C ILE A 112 14.50 10.46 13.11
N GLY A 113 14.52 9.57 14.10
CA GLY A 113 15.15 8.26 14.04
C GLY A 113 16.60 8.23 14.52
N GLY A 114 17.33 9.33 14.42
CA GLY A 114 18.73 9.43 14.87
C GLY A 114 18.94 10.35 16.07
N SER A 115 20.10 10.98 16.12
CA SER A 115 20.49 11.89 17.20
C SER A 115 21.17 13.14 16.67
N TYR A 116 21.02 14.24 17.39
CA TYR A 116 21.88 15.42 17.22
C TYR A 116 23.12 15.28 18.09
N ARG A 117 24.28 15.49 17.49
CA ARG A 117 25.57 15.46 18.17
C ARG A 117 26.40 16.68 17.80
N SER A 118 26.91 17.40 18.81
CA SER A 118 27.91 18.44 18.59
C SER A 118 29.25 17.97 19.12
N GLU A 119 30.32 18.24 18.36
CA GLU A 119 31.68 18.01 18.81
C GLU A 119 32.14 19.12 19.78
N ASP A 120 31.57 20.34 19.67
CA ASP A 120 31.84 21.42 20.61
C ASP A 120 30.96 21.30 21.86
N PRO A 121 31.50 21.48 23.07
CA PRO A 121 30.70 21.58 24.28
C PRO A 121 29.71 22.76 24.26
N HIS A 122 30.06 23.83 23.53
CA HIS A 122 29.25 25.03 23.35
C HIS A 122 29.04 25.25 21.88
N PRO A 123 28.11 24.55 21.24
CA PRO A 123 27.90 24.65 19.80
C PRO A 123 27.43 26.05 19.39
N ASN A 124 28.00 26.55 18.31
CA ASN A 124 27.63 27.86 17.75
C ASN A 124 26.24 27.77 17.13
N ARG A 125 25.22 28.06 17.90
CA ARG A 125 23.80 28.03 17.54
C ARG A 125 23.09 29.30 17.99
N ASN A 126 22.00 29.64 17.30
CA ASN A 126 21.11 30.68 17.77
C ASN A 126 20.46 30.26 19.11
N PRO A 127 20.54 31.10 20.16
CA PRO A 127 19.94 30.77 21.48
C PRO A 127 18.42 30.54 21.42
N SER A 128 17.73 31.11 20.42
CA SER A 128 16.27 30.96 20.24
C SER A 128 15.90 29.72 19.40
N ALA A 129 16.89 29.04 18.80
CA ALA A 129 16.64 27.89 17.95
C ALA A 129 16.33 26.63 18.77
N MET A 130 15.32 25.90 18.32
CA MET A 130 14.88 24.67 18.97
C MET A 130 15.63 23.45 18.43
N THR A 131 15.79 22.45 19.29
CA THR A 131 16.26 21.12 18.87
C THR A 131 15.17 20.12 19.18
N MET A 132 14.62 19.52 18.11
CA MET A 132 13.62 18.48 18.22
C MET A 132 14.26 17.15 17.83
N MET A 133 14.28 16.19 18.77
CA MET A 133 14.85 14.88 18.56
C MET A 133 13.81 13.81 18.88
N TYR A 134 13.59 12.89 17.95
CA TYR A 134 12.87 11.65 18.18
C TYR A 134 13.81 10.47 17.91
N ALA A 135 14.43 9.94 18.94
CA ALA A 135 15.31 8.78 18.83
C ALA A 135 14.48 7.50 18.78
N GLY A 136 14.65 6.70 17.76
CA GLY A 136 13.99 5.41 17.58
C GLY A 136 13.83 5.07 16.10
N TYR A 137 13.89 3.79 15.79
CA TYR A 137 13.71 3.28 14.42
C TYR A 137 14.68 3.86 13.37
N GLU A 138 15.89 4.29 13.78
CA GLU A 138 16.88 4.92 12.88
C GLU A 138 17.20 3.99 11.70
N GLN A 139 17.48 2.71 11.98
CA GLN A 139 17.86 1.75 10.95
C GLN A 139 16.69 1.43 10.01
N GLU A 140 15.49 1.33 10.55
CA GLU A 140 14.29 1.08 9.75
C GLU A 140 13.98 2.25 8.82
N LEU A 141 14.00 3.48 9.35
CA LEU A 141 13.79 4.70 8.58
C LEU A 141 14.89 4.90 7.54
N ARG A 142 16.15 4.70 7.93
CA ARG A 142 17.29 4.76 7.00
C ARG A 142 17.16 3.75 5.87
N ASN A 143 16.83 2.50 6.20
CA ASN A 143 16.61 1.45 5.19
C ASN A 143 15.43 1.77 4.27
N MET A 144 14.35 2.34 4.81
CA MET A 144 13.17 2.73 4.03
C MET A 144 13.49 3.87 3.06
N MET A 145 14.27 4.87 3.50
CA MET A 145 14.63 6.01 2.66
C MET A 145 15.71 5.68 1.64
N ASN A 146 16.69 4.83 1.99
CA ASN A 146 17.74 4.39 1.07
C ASN A 146 17.24 3.37 0.04
N ASN A 147 16.24 2.56 0.41
CA ASN A 147 15.61 1.57 -0.45
C ASN A 147 14.08 1.70 -0.38
N PRO A 148 13.47 2.72 -1.00
CA PRO A 148 12.01 2.85 -1.03
C PRO A 148 11.34 1.65 -1.69
N THR A 149 12.02 0.96 -2.61
CA THR A 149 11.58 -0.31 -3.20
C THR A 149 11.64 -1.48 -2.22
N GLY A 150 12.37 -1.37 -1.13
CA GLY A 150 12.44 -2.37 -0.07
C GLY A 150 11.08 -2.62 0.62
N ILE A 151 10.18 -1.63 0.59
CA ILE A 151 8.79 -1.79 1.03
C ILE A 151 8.07 -2.87 0.20
N PHE A 152 8.43 -3.00 -1.06
CA PHE A 152 7.85 -3.98 -1.98
C PHE A 152 8.48 -5.37 -1.86
N SER A 153 9.65 -5.50 -1.21
CA SER A 153 10.38 -6.75 -1.03
C SER A 153 10.60 -7.07 0.45
N PRO A 154 9.57 -7.54 1.17
CA PRO A 154 9.73 -7.92 2.57
C PRO A 154 10.75 -9.06 2.72
N ARG A 155 11.63 -8.94 3.72
CA ARG A 155 12.60 -10.01 4.03
C ARG A 155 11.87 -11.19 4.68
N TRP A 156 12.14 -12.38 4.19
CA TRP A 156 11.60 -13.65 4.71
C TRP A 156 12.31 -14.03 6.02
N THR A 157 11.89 -13.40 7.11
CA THR A 157 12.37 -13.72 8.47
C THR A 157 11.36 -14.62 9.18
N SER A 158 11.80 -15.35 10.23
CA SER A 158 10.90 -16.14 11.08
C SER A 158 9.78 -15.28 11.68
N THR A 159 10.10 -14.06 12.09
CA THR A 159 9.12 -13.07 12.57
C THR A 159 8.09 -12.71 11.50
N TYR A 160 8.53 -12.52 10.25
CA TYR A 160 7.62 -12.25 9.14
C TYR A 160 6.66 -13.41 8.89
N LEU A 161 7.18 -14.65 8.87
CA LEU A 161 6.35 -15.85 8.71
C LEU A 161 5.36 -16.00 9.85
N GLY A 162 5.79 -15.79 11.09
CA GLY A 162 4.91 -15.81 12.28
C GLY A 162 3.77 -14.78 12.16
N THR A 163 4.10 -13.55 11.76
CA THR A 163 3.10 -12.50 11.53
C THR A 163 2.10 -12.92 10.44
N ARG A 164 2.55 -13.57 9.36
CA ARG A 164 1.66 -14.03 8.30
C ARG A 164 0.71 -15.14 8.76
N LEU A 165 1.16 -16.03 9.61
CA LEU A 165 0.29 -17.05 10.21
C LEU A 165 -0.80 -16.41 11.08
N ILE A 166 -0.45 -15.40 11.90
CA ILE A 166 -1.42 -14.64 12.69
C ILE A 166 -2.44 -13.94 11.78
N VAL A 167 -2.00 -13.33 10.68
CA VAL A 167 -2.87 -12.67 9.71
C VAL A 167 -3.82 -13.68 9.03
N ILE A 168 -3.33 -14.87 8.67
CA ILE A 168 -4.19 -15.95 8.14
C ILE A 168 -5.26 -16.34 9.16
N LEU A 169 -4.85 -16.57 10.41
CA LEU A 169 -5.78 -16.96 11.48
C LEU A 169 -6.81 -15.85 11.73
N PHE A 170 -6.38 -14.61 11.81
CA PHE A 170 -7.27 -13.46 11.99
C PHE A 170 -8.33 -13.39 10.87
N TRP A 171 -7.90 -13.40 9.60
CA TRP A 171 -8.83 -13.33 8.47
C TRP A 171 -9.70 -14.58 8.33
N PHE A 172 -9.19 -15.74 8.73
CA PHE A 172 -9.98 -16.97 8.79
C PHE A 172 -11.11 -16.85 9.82
N LEU A 173 -10.82 -16.39 11.04
CA LEU A 173 -11.83 -16.20 12.09
C LEU A 173 -12.86 -15.13 11.70
N VAL A 174 -12.41 -14.01 11.13
CA VAL A 174 -13.31 -12.96 10.59
C VAL A 174 -14.22 -13.55 9.52
N SER A 175 -13.66 -14.28 8.55
CA SER A 175 -14.42 -14.89 7.46
C SER A 175 -15.41 -15.93 7.96
N LEU A 176 -15.02 -16.75 8.94
CA LEU A 176 -15.88 -17.73 9.57
C LEU A 176 -17.05 -17.07 10.30
N GLY A 177 -16.78 -16.02 11.09
CA GLY A 177 -17.79 -15.25 11.80
C GLY A 177 -18.81 -14.60 10.86
N PHE A 178 -18.34 -13.93 9.78
CA PHE A 178 -19.24 -13.34 8.78
C PHE A 178 -20.06 -14.38 8.02
N THR A 179 -19.46 -15.53 7.69
CA THR A 179 -20.17 -16.61 6.99
C THR A 179 -21.23 -17.25 7.89
N ALA A 180 -20.95 -17.38 9.18
CA ALA A 180 -21.93 -17.87 10.17
C ALA A 180 -23.05 -16.84 10.42
N ALA A 181 -22.72 -15.56 10.54
CA ALA A 181 -23.70 -14.50 10.81
C ALA A 181 -24.59 -14.17 9.60
N MET A 182 -24.05 -14.23 8.38
CA MET A 182 -24.74 -13.80 7.17
C MET A 182 -24.60 -14.80 6.00
N PRO A 183 -24.98 -16.08 6.16
CA PRO A 183 -24.71 -17.13 5.16
C PRO A 183 -25.32 -16.82 3.80
N ASN A 184 -26.56 -16.32 3.78
CA ASN A 184 -27.29 -15.98 2.55
C ASN A 184 -26.67 -14.81 1.78
N THR A 185 -26.04 -13.88 2.46
CA THR A 185 -25.40 -12.72 1.82
C THR A 185 -24.06 -13.11 1.23
N ILE A 186 -23.29 -13.91 1.95
CA ILE A 186 -22.00 -14.42 1.47
C ILE A 186 -22.21 -15.35 0.27
N SER A 187 -23.15 -16.28 0.33
CA SER A 187 -23.43 -17.20 -0.81
C SER A 187 -23.88 -16.47 -2.06
N ARG A 188 -24.73 -15.45 -1.93
CA ARG A 188 -25.11 -14.57 -3.05
C ARG A 188 -23.94 -13.79 -3.62
N GLY A 189 -23.07 -13.26 -2.75
CA GLY A 189 -21.85 -12.57 -3.18
C GLY A 189 -20.89 -13.49 -3.94
N VAL A 190 -20.69 -14.72 -3.47
CA VAL A 190 -19.87 -15.73 -4.15
C VAL A 190 -20.45 -16.08 -5.54
N ALA A 191 -21.76 -16.31 -5.64
CA ALA A 191 -22.41 -16.60 -6.91
C ALA A 191 -22.24 -15.43 -7.92
N ARG A 192 -22.37 -14.18 -7.45
CA ARG A 192 -22.12 -13.00 -8.30
C ARG A 192 -20.68 -12.90 -8.78
N LEU A 193 -19.73 -13.12 -7.90
CA LEU A 193 -18.33 -13.09 -8.29
C LEU A 193 -18.01 -14.14 -9.36
N GLN A 194 -18.64 -15.32 -9.28
CA GLN A 194 -18.46 -16.38 -10.27
C GLN A 194 -19.15 -16.09 -11.61
N LEU A 195 -20.32 -15.45 -11.60
CA LEU A 195 -21.11 -15.20 -12.79
C LEU A 195 -20.77 -13.87 -13.50
N THR A 196 -20.37 -12.84 -12.73
CA THR A 196 -20.22 -11.47 -13.24
C THR A 196 -18.96 -10.78 -12.73
N SER A 197 -17.84 -11.52 -12.59
CA SER A 197 -16.58 -11.02 -12.06
C SER A 197 -16.09 -9.73 -12.71
N PHE A 198 -16.17 -9.64 -14.04
CA PHE A 198 -15.74 -8.45 -14.79
C PHE A 198 -16.61 -7.22 -14.47
N ARG A 199 -17.93 -7.37 -14.42
CA ARG A 199 -18.84 -6.26 -14.05
C ARG A 199 -18.58 -5.77 -12.63
N VAL A 200 -18.36 -6.69 -11.70
CA VAL A 200 -18.03 -6.35 -10.32
C VAL A 200 -16.71 -5.57 -10.25
N ALA A 201 -15.69 -5.99 -11.01
CA ALA A 201 -14.41 -5.30 -11.07
C ALA A 201 -14.55 -3.87 -11.66
N VAL A 202 -15.27 -3.71 -12.76
CA VAL A 202 -15.50 -2.40 -13.38
C VAL A 202 -16.28 -1.46 -12.45
N ILE A 203 -17.36 -1.94 -11.83
CA ILE A 203 -18.15 -1.14 -10.86
C ILE A 203 -17.30 -0.78 -9.66
N GLY A 204 -16.48 -1.70 -9.16
CA GLY A 204 -15.57 -1.45 -8.04
C GLY A 204 -14.50 -0.42 -8.38
N PHE A 205 -13.91 -0.51 -9.56
CA PHE A 205 -12.92 0.45 -10.03
C PHE A 205 -13.52 1.86 -10.18
N ILE A 206 -14.65 1.98 -10.87
CA ILE A 206 -15.35 3.27 -11.04
C ILE A 206 -15.76 3.82 -9.68
N GLY A 207 -16.31 2.99 -8.79
CA GLY A 207 -16.70 3.39 -7.44
C GLY A 207 -15.54 3.92 -6.61
N LEU A 208 -14.36 3.30 -6.71
CA LEU A 208 -13.14 3.78 -6.04
C LEU A 208 -12.65 5.09 -6.64
N VAL A 209 -12.64 5.22 -7.97
CA VAL A 209 -12.26 6.48 -8.64
C VAL A 209 -13.18 7.62 -8.20
N VAL A 210 -14.49 7.37 -8.15
CA VAL A 210 -15.46 8.36 -7.65
C VAL A 210 -15.21 8.66 -6.17
N LEU A 211 -14.98 7.67 -5.33
CA LEU A 211 -14.72 7.86 -3.91
C LEU A 211 -13.45 8.68 -3.67
N PHE A 212 -12.35 8.32 -4.31
CA PHE A 212 -11.06 9.01 -4.17
C PHE A 212 -11.03 10.39 -4.85
N GLY A 213 -11.89 10.64 -5.83
CA GLY A 213 -12.05 11.95 -6.46
C GLY A 213 -13.06 12.84 -5.75
N ALA A 214 -14.25 12.33 -5.47
CA ALA A 214 -15.34 13.11 -4.89
C ALA A 214 -15.12 13.45 -3.41
N VAL A 215 -14.55 12.53 -2.61
CA VAL A 215 -14.33 12.78 -1.18
C VAL A 215 -13.35 13.92 -0.95
N PRO A 216 -12.14 13.98 -1.51
CA PRO A 216 -11.24 15.11 -1.36
C PRO A 216 -11.84 16.42 -1.88
N LEU A 217 -12.56 16.37 -3.00
CA LEU A 217 -13.24 17.54 -3.55
C LEU A 217 -14.30 18.09 -2.58
N CYS A 218 -15.11 17.22 -2.00
CA CYS A 218 -16.08 17.58 -0.98
C CYS A 218 -15.40 18.16 0.27
N LEU A 219 -14.31 17.54 0.72
CA LEU A 219 -13.54 18.01 1.87
C LEU A 219 -12.91 19.39 1.63
N TRP A 220 -12.62 19.75 0.38
CA TRP A 220 -12.06 21.06 0.04
C TRP A 220 -13.10 22.18 0.02
N ILE A 221 -14.33 21.88 -0.36
CA ILE A 221 -15.40 22.89 -0.59
C ILE A 221 -16.28 23.09 0.64
N MET A 222 -16.44 22.06 1.50
CA MET A 222 -17.44 22.07 2.57
C MET A 222 -16.91 22.67 3.89
N PRO A 223 -17.80 23.18 4.77
CA PRO A 223 -17.45 23.62 6.13
C PRO A 223 -16.88 22.48 6.97
N GLN A 224 -16.00 22.81 7.95
CA GLN A 224 -15.27 21.83 8.76
C GLN A 224 -16.15 20.76 9.44
N ALA A 225 -17.32 21.15 9.96
CA ALA A 225 -18.25 20.20 10.58
C ALA A 225 -18.76 19.13 9.61
N VAL A 226 -19.02 19.52 8.35
CA VAL A 226 -19.49 18.60 7.30
C VAL A 226 -18.32 17.74 6.77
N GLN A 227 -17.11 18.32 6.71
CA GLN A 227 -15.90 17.57 6.31
C GLN A 227 -15.68 16.35 7.20
N ALA A 228 -15.76 16.51 8.52
CA ALA A 228 -15.60 15.42 9.47
C ALA A 228 -16.62 14.29 9.25
N LEU A 229 -17.89 14.67 9.01
CA LEU A 229 -18.95 13.69 8.74
C LEU A 229 -18.75 12.95 7.44
N VAL A 230 -18.43 13.67 6.34
CA VAL A 230 -18.18 13.07 5.02
C VAL A 230 -16.96 12.15 5.06
N GLY A 231 -15.87 12.58 5.71
CA GLY A 231 -14.67 11.77 5.88
C GLY A 231 -14.93 10.49 6.68
N LEU A 232 -15.69 10.60 7.78
CA LEU A 232 -16.08 9.46 8.61
C LEU A 232 -16.94 8.47 7.84
N LEU A 233 -17.95 8.94 7.10
CA LEU A 233 -18.82 8.09 6.28
C LEU A 233 -18.04 7.39 5.15
N ALA A 234 -17.13 8.11 4.48
CA ALA A 234 -16.28 7.54 3.45
C ALA A 234 -15.35 6.45 4.02
N LEU A 235 -14.74 6.71 5.17
CA LEU A 235 -13.90 5.75 5.88
C LEU A 235 -14.71 4.50 6.29
N LEU A 236 -15.88 4.69 6.86
CA LEU A 236 -16.77 3.60 7.27
C LEU A 236 -17.20 2.75 6.06
N LEU A 237 -17.57 3.41 4.97
CA LEU A 237 -17.93 2.72 3.71
C LEU A 237 -16.77 1.88 3.20
N LEU A 238 -15.56 2.44 3.19
CA LEU A 238 -14.36 1.77 2.72
C LEU A 238 -13.98 0.59 3.61
N LEU A 239 -14.14 0.74 4.93
CA LEU A 239 -13.87 -0.32 5.90
C LEU A 239 -14.88 -1.45 5.75
N VAL A 240 -16.18 -1.16 5.73
CA VAL A 240 -17.24 -2.17 5.57
C VAL A 240 -17.12 -2.88 4.24
N ALA A 241 -16.93 -2.14 3.13
CA ALA A 241 -16.75 -2.70 1.82
C ALA A 241 -15.49 -3.57 1.75
N GLY A 242 -14.39 -3.09 2.37
CA GLY A 242 -13.11 -3.80 2.41
C GLY A 242 -13.20 -5.14 3.16
N VAL A 243 -13.85 -5.17 4.30
CA VAL A 243 -14.01 -6.42 5.08
C VAL A 243 -14.97 -7.37 4.38
N PHE A 244 -16.17 -6.89 4.03
CA PHE A 244 -17.21 -7.72 3.44
C PHE A 244 -16.80 -8.34 2.11
N GLY A 245 -16.20 -7.53 1.24
CA GLY A 245 -15.75 -7.99 -0.06
C GLY A 245 -14.59 -8.99 0.02
N ARG A 246 -13.65 -8.80 0.97
CA ARG A 246 -12.58 -9.78 1.22
C ARG A 246 -13.14 -11.14 1.67
N VAL A 247 -14.10 -11.15 2.58
CA VAL A 247 -14.74 -12.39 3.04
C VAL A 247 -15.37 -13.15 1.89
N ILE A 248 -16.12 -12.46 1.01
CA ILE A 248 -16.73 -13.07 -0.19
C ILE A 248 -15.64 -13.60 -1.14
N LEU A 249 -14.58 -12.82 -1.37
CA LEU A 249 -13.48 -13.21 -2.23
C LEU A 249 -12.75 -14.45 -1.71
N TYR A 250 -12.48 -14.50 -0.40
CA TYR A 250 -11.84 -15.65 0.26
C TYR A 250 -12.72 -16.88 0.18
N ALA A 251 -14.03 -16.75 0.46
CA ALA A 251 -14.99 -17.83 0.36
C ALA A 251 -15.10 -18.36 -1.09
N ALA A 252 -15.16 -17.47 -2.08
CA ALA A 252 -15.26 -17.84 -3.49
C ALA A 252 -14.02 -18.62 -3.96
N THR A 253 -12.83 -18.07 -3.67
CA THR A 253 -11.55 -18.69 -4.05
C THR A 253 -11.34 -20.00 -3.31
N GLY A 254 -11.65 -20.04 -2.02
CA GLY A 254 -11.52 -21.26 -1.22
C GLY A 254 -12.40 -22.40 -1.69
N ARG A 255 -13.68 -22.13 -1.99
CA ARG A 255 -14.60 -23.13 -2.58
C ARG A 255 -14.14 -23.61 -3.95
N TRP A 256 -13.55 -22.71 -4.77
CA TRP A 256 -12.96 -23.08 -6.06
C TRP A 256 -11.74 -23.98 -5.89
N LEU A 257 -10.81 -23.63 -4.97
CA LEU A 257 -9.62 -24.41 -4.67
C LEU A 257 -9.98 -25.80 -4.14
N GLN A 258 -10.93 -25.86 -3.22
CA GLN A 258 -11.39 -27.12 -2.62
C GLN A 258 -11.97 -28.04 -3.70
N ARG A 259 -12.81 -27.53 -4.60
CA ARG A 259 -13.39 -28.33 -5.69
C ARG A 259 -12.34 -28.83 -6.68
N LYS A 260 -11.30 -28.05 -6.93
CA LYS A 260 -10.28 -28.37 -7.94
C LYS A 260 -9.20 -29.34 -7.44
N TYR A 261 -8.79 -29.18 -6.16
CA TYR A 261 -7.60 -29.88 -5.63
C TYR A 261 -7.90 -30.84 -4.48
N LEU A 262 -9.01 -30.66 -3.77
CA LEU A 262 -9.39 -31.49 -2.63
C LEU A 262 -10.71 -32.22 -2.89
N ALA A 263 -10.82 -32.91 -4.02
CA ALA A 263 -11.99 -33.69 -4.39
C ALA A 263 -12.26 -34.89 -3.44
N LEU A 264 -11.35 -35.18 -2.51
CA LEU A 264 -11.41 -36.25 -1.52
C LEU A 264 -12.14 -35.78 -0.25
N GLY A 265 -13.44 -35.98 -0.18
CA GLY A 265 -14.21 -35.98 1.08
C GLY A 265 -14.88 -34.64 1.42
N LYS A 266 -15.84 -34.72 2.28
CA LYS A 266 -16.76 -33.72 2.86
C LYS A 266 -16.39 -32.25 2.57
N ASN A 267 -17.19 -31.60 1.73
CA ASN A 267 -17.10 -30.17 1.42
C ASN A 267 -17.30 -29.32 2.69
N SER A 268 -16.25 -29.18 3.50
CA SER A 268 -16.29 -28.38 4.71
C SER A 268 -16.10 -26.91 4.37
N GLU A 269 -17.03 -26.07 4.77
CA GLU A 269 -16.98 -24.63 4.54
C GLU A 269 -15.79 -23.98 5.26
N ALA A 270 -15.46 -24.49 6.45
CA ALA A 270 -14.29 -24.04 7.20
C ALA A 270 -12.97 -24.31 6.46
N VAL A 271 -12.83 -25.48 5.84
CA VAL A 271 -11.65 -25.83 5.03
C VAL A 271 -11.57 -24.92 3.80
N ALA A 272 -12.70 -24.65 3.14
CA ALA A 272 -12.74 -23.72 2.02
C ALA A 272 -12.28 -22.31 2.44
N LEU A 273 -12.78 -21.80 3.57
CA LEU A 273 -12.37 -20.48 4.08
C LEU A 273 -10.90 -20.44 4.45
N LEU A 274 -10.37 -21.49 5.09
CA LEU A 274 -8.95 -21.57 5.43
C LEU A 274 -8.07 -21.57 4.17
N LEU A 275 -8.44 -22.32 3.15
CA LEU A 275 -7.72 -22.34 1.86
C LEU A 275 -7.75 -21.00 1.16
N GLY A 276 -8.93 -20.35 1.13
CA GLY A 276 -9.07 -19.04 0.50
C GLY A 276 -8.30 -17.94 1.21
N THR A 277 -8.37 -17.89 2.54
CA THR A 277 -7.59 -16.91 3.34
C THR A 277 -6.10 -17.15 3.20
N SER A 278 -5.64 -18.40 3.30
CA SER A 278 -4.23 -18.74 3.13
C SER A 278 -3.72 -18.36 1.74
N PHE A 279 -4.48 -18.66 0.69
CA PHE A 279 -4.12 -18.31 -0.69
C PHE A 279 -3.90 -16.79 -0.85
N TRP A 280 -4.84 -15.96 -0.43
CA TRP A 280 -4.75 -14.52 -0.61
C TRP A 280 -3.69 -13.88 0.30
N VAL A 281 -3.54 -14.35 1.54
CA VAL A 281 -2.49 -13.86 2.44
C VAL A 281 -1.11 -14.24 1.92
N LEU A 282 -0.91 -15.46 1.42
CA LEU A 282 0.35 -15.86 0.80
C LEU A 282 0.63 -15.06 -0.47
N LEU A 283 -0.38 -14.83 -1.30
CA LEU A 283 -0.23 -14.02 -2.52
C LEU A 283 0.16 -12.56 -2.20
N THR A 284 -0.44 -11.96 -1.17
CA THR A 284 -0.05 -10.62 -0.67
C THR A 284 1.27 -10.62 0.09
N SER A 285 1.87 -11.79 0.34
CA SER A 285 3.19 -11.89 0.98
C SER A 285 4.33 -11.89 -0.03
N LEU A 286 4.02 -12.07 -1.32
CA LEU A 286 5.04 -12.09 -2.37
C LEU A 286 5.62 -10.69 -2.59
N PRO A 287 6.97 -10.56 -2.66
CA PRO A 287 7.61 -9.29 -2.94
C PRO A 287 7.16 -8.74 -4.31
N TYR A 288 7.10 -7.42 -4.41
CA TYR A 288 6.69 -6.65 -5.61
C TYR A 288 5.27 -6.90 -6.12
N VAL A 289 4.63 -7.99 -5.75
CA VAL A 289 3.29 -8.40 -6.22
C VAL A 289 2.19 -7.87 -5.30
N TRP A 290 2.48 -7.77 -4.01
CA TRP A 290 1.49 -7.43 -3.01
C TRP A 290 0.71 -6.14 -3.29
N PRO A 291 1.28 -5.05 -3.89
CA PRO A 291 0.49 -3.84 -4.15
C PRO A 291 -0.57 -4.07 -5.23
N VAL A 292 -0.20 -4.82 -6.29
CA VAL A 292 -1.14 -5.16 -7.38
C VAL A 292 -2.26 -6.05 -6.85
N VAL A 293 -1.92 -7.05 -6.04
CA VAL A 293 -2.90 -7.95 -5.41
C VAL A 293 -3.79 -7.17 -4.44
N ALA A 294 -3.21 -6.30 -3.62
CA ALA A 294 -3.97 -5.46 -2.69
C ALA A 294 -4.95 -4.53 -3.42
N ALA A 295 -4.51 -3.88 -4.49
CA ALA A 295 -5.37 -3.06 -5.34
C ALA A 295 -6.50 -3.88 -5.96
N PHE A 296 -6.19 -5.06 -6.50
CA PHE A 296 -7.19 -5.98 -7.05
C PHE A 296 -8.23 -6.41 -5.99
N VAL A 297 -7.77 -6.85 -4.83
CA VAL A 297 -8.64 -7.23 -3.71
C VAL A 297 -9.54 -6.06 -3.31
N LEU A 298 -9.01 -4.84 -3.26
CA LEU A 298 -9.75 -3.63 -2.90
C LEU A 298 -10.81 -3.29 -3.95
N ILE A 299 -10.47 -3.34 -5.24
CA ILE A 299 -11.39 -3.09 -6.36
C ILE A 299 -12.55 -4.10 -6.33
N ILE A 300 -12.26 -5.39 -6.22
CA ILE A 300 -13.27 -6.44 -6.19
C ILE A 300 -14.13 -6.31 -4.92
N SER A 301 -13.52 -6.05 -3.76
CA SER A 301 -14.24 -5.89 -2.49
C SER A 301 -15.22 -4.72 -2.55
N PHE A 302 -14.80 -3.60 -3.10
CA PHE A 302 -15.65 -2.42 -3.26
C PHE A 302 -16.80 -2.68 -4.25
N GLY A 303 -16.50 -3.32 -5.37
CA GLY A 303 -17.49 -3.72 -6.37
C GLY A 303 -18.55 -4.68 -5.82
N LEU A 304 -18.14 -5.65 -5.01
CA LEU A 304 -19.08 -6.58 -4.34
C LEU A 304 -19.98 -5.85 -3.34
N ALA A 305 -19.43 -4.89 -2.58
CA ALA A 305 -20.22 -4.10 -1.63
C ALA A 305 -21.26 -3.24 -2.34
N LEU A 306 -20.88 -2.53 -3.42
CA LEU A 306 -21.79 -1.70 -4.19
C LEU A 306 -22.89 -2.51 -4.89
N THR A 307 -22.55 -3.71 -5.38
CA THR A 307 -23.50 -4.57 -6.08
C THR A 307 -24.33 -5.44 -5.15
N ALA A 308 -24.07 -5.47 -3.84
CA ALA A 308 -24.74 -6.36 -2.88
C ALA A 308 -26.27 -6.23 -2.87
N ARG A 309 -26.81 -5.04 -3.16
CA ARG A 309 -28.26 -4.75 -3.16
C ARG A 309 -28.99 -5.08 -4.47
N TYR A 310 -28.29 -5.25 -5.59
CA TYR A 310 -28.97 -5.54 -6.85
C TYR A 310 -29.44 -7.01 -6.88
N ARG A 311 -30.76 -7.23 -6.92
CA ARG A 311 -31.31 -8.54 -7.25
C ARG A 311 -30.93 -8.83 -8.71
N VAL A 312 -30.26 -9.94 -8.96
CA VAL A 312 -30.15 -10.49 -10.31
C VAL A 312 -31.54 -11.02 -10.64
N GLY A 313 -32.40 -10.16 -11.19
CA GLY A 313 -33.70 -10.58 -11.70
C GLY A 313 -33.45 -11.34 -12.99
N TRP A 314 -33.59 -12.65 -12.95
CA TRP A 314 -33.96 -13.41 -14.11
C TRP A 314 -35.46 -13.17 -14.29
N ASN A 315 -35.85 -12.27 -15.17
CA ASN A 315 -37.17 -12.26 -15.70
C ASN A 315 -37.24 -13.43 -16.68
N SER A 316 -37.82 -14.52 -16.21
CA SER A 316 -38.40 -15.56 -17.06
C SER A 316 -39.58 -15.01 -17.84
#